data_f17ec0de4bdc65945740358002347a28
#
_entry.id   f17ec0de4bdc65945740358002347a28
#
_cell.length_a   1.000
_cell.length_b   1.000
_cell.length_c   1.000
_cell.angle_alpha   90.00
_cell.angle_beta   90.00
_cell.angle_gamma   90.00
#
_symmetry.space_group_name_H-M   'P 1'
#
loop_
_entity.id
_entity.type
_entity.pdbx_description
1 polymer ?
#
loop_
_entity_poly.entity_id
_entity_poly.type
_entity_poly.pdbx_seq_one_letter_code
_entity_poly.pdbx_strand_id
1 'polypeptide(L)'
;MAQWSIGVAVVAEPYSVPPRPNWMGDWDGSVAVVGSTTAHSPPLSLRDKGTGYVAVEWGGITIYGVYFSPNRSLNDFEVFLTSLETSIRRLASGHVLVLGDFNAKSIAWGSPRTDARGEAVEEWAASVGLCLLNRGSTNTCVRQQGGSIVDLSFATPALAARVRNWCVLEEVETLSDHLYIRFELSRTQDSSRGHVARRLSRFPRWAVARLNRDLLEEAAIIHSWLSPQAPTEEVDVGAGRFRDAITHVCDAAMPRVRGRRPPRKEVYWWSQELADLRAACTRARRSYTRSRRRHLGDGEEDRLHEEYRRARKTLKLAISRAKEEKRQEMLEGLNRDPWGRPYRAVRQKLRASGPPPYGDSPAQLPARSG
;
A
#
# COMPACT_ATOMS: atom_id res chain seq x y z
N MET A 1 -0.08 5.26 -8.75
CA MET A 1 1.15 5.71 -8.07
C MET A 1 1.29 7.23 -8.14
N ALA A 2 1.30 7.85 -9.31
CA ALA A 2 1.48 9.32 -9.44
C ALA A 2 0.46 10.14 -8.63
N GLN A 3 -0.81 9.76 -8.65
CA GLN A 3 -1.90 10.46 -7.94
C GLN A 3 -1.68 10.60 -6.42
N TRP A 4 -0.96 9.65 -5.79
CA TRP A 4 -0.75 9.61 -4.34
C TRP A 4 0.72 9.75 -3.95
N SER A 5 1.59 10.10 -4.90
CA SER A 5 3.04 10.19 -4.70
C SER A 5 3.62 8.91 -4.07
N ILE A 6 3.16 7.73 -4.56
CA ILE A 6 3.64 6.44 -4.10
C ILE A 6 5.01 6.17 -4.70
N GLY A 7 6.01 5.94 -3.86
CA GLY A 7 7.37 5.63 -4.28
C GLY A 7 7.53 4.20 -4.80
N VAL A 8 6.88 3.23 -4.14
CA VAL A 8 6.94 1.81 -4.50
C VAL A 8 5.59 1.16 -4.20
N ALA A 9 5.21 0.16 -4.98
CA ALA A 9 4.01 -0.64 -4.74
C ALA A 9 4.27 -2.11 -5.06
N VAL A 10 3.60 -3.00 -4.33
CA VAL A 10 3.48 -4.43 -4.64
C VAL A 10 2.13 -4.66 -5.29
N VAL A 11 2.11 -5.47 -6.33
CA VAL A 11 0.93 -5.82 -7.11
C VAL A 11 0.82 -7.34 -7.14
N ALA A 12 -0.17 -7.89 -6.46
CA ALA A 12 -0.55 -9.30 -6.56
C ALA A 12 -1.44 -9.50 -7.79
N GLU A 13 -1.28 -10.62 -8.47
CA GLU A 13 -2.01 -11.00 -9.70
C GLU A 13 -2.06 -9.88 -10.76
N PRO A 14 -0.91 -9.31 -11.18
CA PRO A 14 -0.91 -8.35 -12.27
C PRO A 14 -1.38 -9.05 -13.55
N TYR A 15 -2.16 -8.36 -14.39
CA TYR A 15 -2.53 -8.89 -15.71
C TYR A 15 -1.31 -9.27 -16.56
N SER A 16 -0.24 -8.48 -16.45
CA SER A 16 1.06 -8.76 -17.03
C SER A 16 2.13 -7.93 -16.32
N VAL A 17 3.35 -8.44 -16.27
CA VAL A 17 4.53 -7.69 -15.80
C VAL A 17 5.21 -7.09 -17.03
N PRO A 18 5.09 -5.77 -17.27
CA PRO A 18 5.71 -5.17 -18.45
C PRO A 18 7.25 -5.18 -18.33
N PRO A 19 7.97 -5.37 -19.45
CA PRO A 19 9.44 -5.35 -19.48
C PRO A 19 9.97 -3.90 -19.37
N ARG A 20 9.86 -3.34 -18.17
CA ARG A 20 10.31 -1.97 -17.85
C ARG A 20 11.22 -1.99 -16.63
N PRO A 21 12.25 -1.14 -16.56
CA PRO A 21 13.24 -1.17 -15.49
C PRO A 21 12.66 -0.84 -14.08
N ASN A 22 11.47 -0.27 -14.03
CA ASN A 22 10.76 0.01 -12.78
C ASN A 22 9.72 -1.07 -12.40
N TRP A 23 9.69 -2.21 -13.12
CA TRP A 23 8.85 -3.36 -12.83
C TRP A 23 9.71 -4.59 -12.64
N MET A 24 9.56 -5.26 -11.50
CA MET A 24 10.24 -6.51 -11.19
C MET A 24 9.18 -7.54 -10.79
N GLY A 25 9.07 -8.63 -11.56
CA GLY A 25 8.15 -9.73 -11.30
C GLY A 25 8.87 -10.98 -10.81
N ASP A 26 8.09 -11.88 -10.19
CA ASP A 26 8.49 -13.24 -9.89
C ASP A 26 8.64 -14.08 -11.17
N TRP A 27 8.91 -15.39 -11.03
CA TRP A 27 9.09 -16.25 -12.21
C TRP A 27 7.80 -16.44 -13.02
N ASP A 28 6.67 -16.51 -12.33
CA ASP A 28 5.38 -16.84 -12.93
C ASP A 28 4.57 -15.60 -13.33
N GLY A 29 5.07 -14.40 -13.03
CA GLY A 29 4.33 -13.15 -13.24
C GLY A 29 3.13 -12.99 -12.29
N SER A 30 3.10 -13.75 -11.21
CA SER A 30 2.00 -13.78 -10.25
C SER A 30 2.05 -12.63 -9.24
N VAL A 31 3.23 -12.05 -9.04
CA VAL A 31 3.44 -10.87 -8.21
C VAL A 31 4.51 -9.96 -8.81
N ALA A 32 4.36 -8.67 -8.64
CA ALA A 32 5.36 -7.71 -9.08
C ALA A 32 5.56 -6.57 -8.06
N VAL A 33 6.77 -6.04 -8.03
CA VAL A 33 7.09 -4.77 -7.37
C VAL A 33 7.30 -3.70 -8.44
N VAL A 34 6.64 -2.55 -8.27
CA VAL A 34 6.74 -1.43 -9.18
C VAL A 34 7.22 -0.18 -8.47
N GLY A 35 8.31 0.40 -8.97
CA GLY A 35 8.86 1.67 -8.49
C GLY A 35 8.27 2.88 -9.19
N SER A 36 8.26 4.02 -8.51
CA SER A 36 7.94 5.30 -9.12
C SER A 36 9.06 5.74 -10.08
N THR A 37 8.66 6.31 -11.20
CA THR A 37 9.59 6.89 -12.19
C THR A 37 9.89 8.37 -11.93
N THR A 38 9.57 8.89 -10.74
CA THR A 38 9.90 10.29 -10.39
C THR A 38 11.38 10.44 -10.06
N ALA A 39 11.95 11.60 -10.38
CA ALA A 39 13.40 11.89 -10.22
C ALA A 39 13.94 11.69 -8.78
N HIS A 40 13.07 11.69 -7.78
CA HIS A 40 13.45 11.55 -6.37
C HIS A 40 13.14 10.16 -5.79
N SER A 41 12.62 9.22 -6.60
CA SER A 41 12.40 7.84 -6.15
C SER A 41 13.69 7.04 -6.35
N PRO A 42 14.15 6.28 -5.33
CA PRO A 42 15.24 5.34 -5.52
C PRO A 42 14.92 4.36 -6.66
N PRO A 43 15.91 3.91 -7.43
CA PRO A 43 15.73 2.87 -8.42
C PRO A 43 15.40 1.54 -7.74
N LEU A 44 14.69 0.66 -8.46
CA LEU A 44 14.54 -0.74 -8.06
C LEU A 44 15.72 -1.55 -8.54
N SER A 45 16.27 -2.39 -7.67
CA SER A 45 17.29 -3.37 -7.99
C SER A 45 16.78 -4.77 -7.61
N LEU A 46 16.72 -5.69 -8.57
CA LEU A 46 16.35 -7.07 -8.31
C LEU A 46 17.40 -7.75 -7.44
N ARG A 47 16.99 -8.38 -6.34
CA ARG A 47 17.86 -9.11 -5.41
C ARG A 47 17.66 -10.60 -5.47
N ASP A 48 16.40 -11.03 -5.59
CA ASP A 48 16.03 -12.44 -5.67
C ASP A 48 14.62 -12.58 -6.24
N LYS A 49 14.28 -13.75 -6.74
CA LYS A 49 12.92 -14.10 -7.11
C LYS A 49 12.72 -15.61 -7.09
N GLY A 50 11.49 -16.02 -6.85
CA GLY A 50 11.04 -17.40 -6.87
C GLY A 50 9.61 -17.49 -7.38
N THR A 51 9.02 -18.65 -7.30
CA THR A 51 7.58 -18.82 -7.56
C THR A 51 6.80 -18.18 -6.42
N GLY A 52 5.97 -17.17 -6.74
CA GLY A 52 5.13 -16.48 -5.77
C GLY A 52 5.82 -15.38 -4.96
N TYR A 53 7.11 -15.07 -5.22
CA TYR A 53 7.75 -13.92 -4.60
C TYR A 53 8.80 -13.27 -5.49
N VAL A 54 8.99 -11.98 -5.30
CA VAL A 54 10.08 -11.19 -5.86
C VAL A 54 10.65 -10.26 -4.80
N ALA A 55 11.97 -10.25 -4.66
CA ALA A 55 12.71 -9.40 -3.73
C ALA A 55 13.48 -8.32 -4.49
N VAL A 56 13.27 -7.06 -4.10
CA VAL A 56 13.96 -5.90 -4.68
C VAL A 56 14.58 -5.05 -3.59
N GLU A 57 15.64 -4.35 -3.94
CA GLU A 57 16.16 -3.27 -3.11
C GLU A 57 15.61 -1.93 -3.57
N TRP A 58 15.17 -1.12 -2.62
CA TRP A 58 14.67 0.21 -2.84
C TRP A 58 15.09 1.14 -1.70
N GLY A 59 16.06 2.02 -1.96
CA GLY A 59 16.52 3.02 -0.98
C GLY A 59 17.06 2.43 0.33
N GLY A 60 17.79 1.33 0.28
CA GLY A 60 18.35 0.64 1.46
C GLY A 60 17.35 -0.26 2.20
N ILE A 61 16.21 -0.58 1.57
CA ILE A 61 15.18 -1.48 2.10
C ILE A 61 15.01 -2.64 1.12
N THR A 62 15.09 -3.87 1.61
CA THR A 62 14.72 -5.05 0.82
C THR A 62 13.21 -5.26 0.90
N ILE A 63 12.52 -5.15 -0.23
CA ILE A 63 11.07 -5.30 -0.34
C ILE A 63 10.76 -6.62 -1.02
N TYR A 64 10.00 -7.46 -0.36
CA TYR A 64 9.43 -8.68 -0.91
C TYR A 64 7.98 -8.42 -1.32
N GLY A 65 7.66 -8.60 -2.59
CA GLY A 65 6.31 -8.77 -3.09
C GLY A 65 5.94 -10.24 -3.07
N VAL A 66 4.77 -10.57 -2.53
CA VAL A 66 4.33 -11.96 -2.30
C VAL A 66 2.92 -12.18 -2.83
N TYR A 67 2.72 -13.31 -3.47
CA TYR A 67 1.42 -13.85 -3.82
C TYR A 67 1.42 -15.37 -3.69
N PHE A 68 0.43 -15.92 -2.98
CA PHE A 68 0.21 -17.37 -2.95
C PHE A 68 -1.26 -17.71 -3.23
N SER A 69 -1.48 -18.49 -4.28
CA SER A 69 -2.83 -18.84 -4.73
C SER A 69 -3.64 -19.60 -3.68
N PRO A 70 -4.93 -19.27 -3.47
CA PRO A 70 -5.79 -20.00 -2.55
C PRO A 70 -6.03 -21.44 -2.96
N ASN A 71 -5.83 -21.78 -4.23
CA ASN A 71 -6.12 -23.09 -4.82
C ASN A 71 -4.98 -24.13 -4.63
N ARG A 72 -3.81 -23.71 -4.12
CA ARG A 72 -2.69 -24.62 -3.85
C ARG A 72 -2.82 -25.29 -2.48
N SER A 73 -2.13 -26.42 -2.30
CA SER A 73 -2.18 -27.20 -1.06
C SER A 73 -1.49 -26.49 0.12
N LEU A 74 -1.77 -26.94 1.36
CA LEU A 74 -1.06 -26.45 2.54
C LEU A 74 0.43 -26.82 2.48
N ASN A 75 0.76 -28.01 2.02
CA ASN A 75 2.15 -28.44 1.85
C ASN A 75 2.92 -27.54 0.88
N ASP A 76 2.31 -27.14 -0.26
CA ASP A 76 2.93 -26.18 -1.18
C ASP A 76 3.13 -24.81 -0.52
N PHE A 77 2.21 -24.42 0.38
CA PHE A 77 2.31 -23.19 1.13
C PHE A 77 3.47 -23.19 2.11
N GLU A 78 3.68 -24.27 2.83
CA GLU A 78 4.79 -24.45 3.77
C GLU A 78 6.15 -24.46 3.02
N VAL A 79 6.23 -25.14 1.87
CA VAL A 79 7.41 -25.12 0.99
C VAL A 79 7.69 -23.70 0.50
N PHE A 80 6.64 -22.96 0.12
CA PHE A 80 6.76 -21.56 -0.30
C PHE A 80 7.29 -20.68 0.86
N LEU A 81 6.75 -20.80 2.07
CA LEU A 81 7.21 -20.06 3.25
C LEU A 81 8.68 -20.38 3.57
N THR A 82 9.08 -21.65 3.46
CA THR A 82 10.48 -22.09 3.65
C THR A 82 11.42 -21.45 2.62
N SER A 83 10.99 -21.37 1.35
CA SER A 83 11.75 -20.72 0.29
C SER A 83 11.90 -19.22 0.54
N LEU A 84 10.82 -18.57 0.95
CA LEU A 84 10.80 -17.16 1.31
C LEU A 84 11.68 -16.86 2.53
N GLU A 85 11.63 -17.71 3.56
CA GLU A 85 12.51 -17.63 4.73
C GLU A 85 13.98 -17.71 4.35
N THR A 86 14.35 -18.70 3.51
CA THR A 86 15.71 -18.91 3.03
C THR A 86 16.23 -17.66 2.29
N SER A 87 15.40 -17.08 1.44
CA SER A 87 15.73 -15.85 0.72
C SER A 87 15.90 -14.67 1.68
N ILE A 88 14.97 -14.48 2.64
CA ILE A 88 15.05 -13.42 3.64
C ILE A 88 16.33 -13.55 4.46
N ARG A 89 16.63 -14.73 5.01
CA ARG A 89 17.83 -14.96 5.82
C ARG A 89 19.12 -14.68 5.03
N ARG A 90 19.15 -15.03 3.75
CA ARG A 90 20.30 -14.79 2.86
C ARG A 90 20.51 -13.31 2.55
N LEU A 91 19.43 -12.54 2.35
CA LEU A 91 19.47 -11.16 1.90
C LEU A 91 19.34 -10.13 3.03
N ALA A 92 19.02 -10.56 4.27
CA ALA A 92 18.72 -9.67 5.38
C ALA A 92 19.90 -8.77 5.75
N SER A 93 19.85 -7.55 5.26
CA SER A 93 20.76 -6.44 5.60
C SER A 93 20.12 -5.44 6.58
N GLY A 94 19.20 -5.90 7.43
CA GLY A 94 18.61 -5.11 8.51
C GLY A 94 17.21 -4.53 8.25
N HIS A 95 16.86 -4.12 7.04
CA HIS A 95 15.57 -3.50 6.74
C HIS A 95 14.81 -4.31 5.69
N VAL A 96 13.92 -5.19 6.16
CA VAL A 96 13.09 -6.04 5.29
C VAL A 96 11.61 -5.66 5.44
N LEU A 97 10.92 -5.59 4.32
CA LEU A 97 9.49 -5.36 4.18
C LEU A 97 8.90 -6.48 3.32
N VAL A 98 7.89 -7.18 3.81
CA VAL A 98 7.20 -8.24 3.08
C VAL A 98 5.74 -7.86 2.92
N LEU A 99 5.27 -7.76 1.69
CA LEU A 99 3.95 -7.24 1.34
C LEU A 99 3.29 -8.16 0.30
N GLY A 100 2.03 -8.47 0.48
CA GLY A 100 1.27 -9.16 -0.55
C GLY A 100 0.12 -9.99 -0.04
N ASP A 101 -0.47 -10.77 -0.95
CA ASP A 101 -1.59 -11.66 -0.67
C ASP A 101 -1.09 -13.07 -0.34
N PHE A 102 -1.25 -13.43 0.92
CA PHE A 102 -0.89 -14.76 1.44
C PHE A 102 -2.04 -15.76 1.35
N ASN A 103 -3.26 -15.31 1.10
CA ASN A 103 -4.47 -16.13 1.15
C ASN A 103 -4.56 -16.98 2.44
N ALA A 104 -4.20 -16.37 3.58
CA ALA A 104 -4.15 -16.96 4.91
C ALA A 104 -5.00 -16.12 5.88
N LYS A 105 -5.65 -16.76 6.85
CA LYS A 105 -6.55 -16.09 7.80
C LYS A 105 -6.08 -16.35 9.22
N SER A 106 -5.95 -15.28 10.03
CA SER A 106 -5.70 -15.39 11.46
C SER A 106 -6.34 -14.27 12.25
N ILE A 107 -6.70 -14.58 13.48
CA ILE A 107 -7.16 -13.59 14.46
C ILE A 107 -6.07 -12.55 14.76
N ALA A 108 -4.79 -12.90 14.58
CA ALA A 108 -3.68 -11.98 14.78
C ALA A 108 -3.72 -10.75 13.87
N TRP A 109 -4.34 -10.85 12.69
CA TRP A 109 -4.54 -9.71 11.77
C TRP A 109 -6.01 -9.37 11.55
N GLY A 110 -6.88 -9.75 12.50
CA GLY A 110 -8.28 -9.32 12.54
C GLY A 110 -9.26 -10.20 11.76
N SER A 111 -8.86 -11.38 11.30
CA SER A 111 -9.80 -12.36 10.74
C SER A 111 -10.65 -12.99 11.84
N PRO A 112 -11.90 -13.42 11.57
CA PRO A 112 -12.77 -14.04 12.58
C PRO A 112 -12.25 -15.35 13.15
N ARG A 113 -11.38 -16.05 12.41
CA ARG A 113 -10.79 -17.33 12.78
C ARG A 113 -9.40 -17.46 12.18
N THR A 114 -8.57 -18.28 12.79
CA THR A 114 -7.29 -18.74 12.25
C THR A 114 -7.52 -20.01 11.45
N ASP A 115 -6.95 -20.11 10.25
CA ASP A 115 -6.85 -21.32 9.45
C ASP A 115 -5.41 -21.89 9.47
N ALA A 116 -5.21 -23.10 8.97
CA ALA A 116 -3.89 -23.74 8.97
C ALA A 116 -2.80 -22.93 8.25
N ARG A 117 -3.16 -22.17 7.20
CA ARG A 117 -2.22 -21.25 6.56
C ARG A 117 -1.89 -20.04 7.45
N GLY A 118 -2.88 -19.54 8.19
CA GLY A 118 -2.69 -18.48 9.16
C GLY A 118 -1.71 -18.85 10.25
N GLU A 119 -1.87 -20.05 10.82
CA GLU A 119 -0.93 -20.62 11.80
C GLU A 119 0.50 -20.69 11.21
N ALA A 120 0.65 -21.25 10.00
CA ALA A 120 1.94 -21.34 9.33
C ALA A 120 2.58 -19.97 9.08
N VAL A 121 1.80 -18.92 8.73
CA VAL A 121 2.31 -17.54 8.54
C VAL A 121 2.74 -16.94 9.87
N GLU A 122 1.99 -17.15 10.95
CA GLU A 122 2.38 -16.64 12.28
C GLU A 122 3.71 -17.25 12.75
N GLU A 123 3.86 -18.58 12.64
CA GLU A 123 5.08 -19.29 12.98
C GLU A 123 6.26 -18.83 12.11
N TRP A 124 6.04 -18.73 10.79
CA TRP A 124 7.04 -18.23 9.84
C TRP A 124 7.47 -16.80 10.18
N ALA A 125 6.54 -15.88 10.41
CA ALA A 125 6.87 -14.49 10.71
C ALA A 125 7.67 -14.37 12.01
N ALA A 126 7.32 -15.18 13.03
CA ALA A 126 8.07 -15.25 14.27
C ALA A 126 9.48 -15.80 14.06
N SER A 127 9.65 -16.86 13.24
CA SER A 127 10.95 -17.49 12.95
C SER A 127 11.94 -16.56 12.26
N VAL A 128 11.44 -15.66 11.38
CA VAL A 128 12.28 -14.67 10.66
C VAL A 128 12.33 -13.32 11.38
N GLY A 129 11.68 -13.18 12.55
CA GLY A 129 11.71 -11.96 13.35
C GLY A 129 11.00 -10.77 12.71
N LEU A 130 9.91 -11.01 11.99
CA LEU A 130 9.11 -9.96 11.35
C LEU A 130 7.91 -9.55 12.22
N CYS A 131 7.64 -8.26 12.25
CA CYS A 131 6.48 -7.67 12.91
C CYS A 131 5.35 -7.46 11.91
N LEU A 132 4.13 -7.86 12.27
CA LEU A 132 2.92 -7.58 11.51
C LEU A 132 2.59 -6.08 11.57
N LEU A 133 2.27 -5.48 10.42
CA LEU A 133 1.92 -4.07 10.29
C LEU A 133 0.42 -3.85 10.10
N ASN A 134 -0.36 -4.88 9.79
CA ASN A 134 -1.80 -4.78 9.64
C ASN A 134 -2.44 -4.24 10.92
N ARG A 135 -3.38 -3.32 10.77
CA ARG A 135 -4.08 -2.68 11.90
C ARG A 135 -5.58 -2.64 11.66
N GLY A 136 -6.33 -2.98 12.69
CA GLY A 136 -7.78 -3.03 12.64
C GLY A 136 -8.31 -4.30 11.97
N SER A 137 -9.61 -4.34 11.72
CA SER A 137 -10.34 -5.48 11.16
C SER A 137 -10.96 -5.18 9.79
N THR A 138 -10.45 -4.17 9.07
CA THR A 138 -10.93 -3.83 7.74
C THR A 138 -10.50 -4.89 6.74
N ASN A 139 -11.47 -5.47 6.01
CA ASN A 139 -11.21 -6.46 4.98
C ASN A 139 -10.31 -5.88 3.88
N THR A 140 -9.30 -6.64 3.48
CA THR A 140 -8.40 -6.28 2.36
C THR A 140 -8.92 -6.80 1.02
N CYS A 141 -9.66 -7.91 1.04
CA CYS A 141 -10.36 -8.48 -0.10
C CYS A 141 -11.86 -8.53 0.18
N VAL A 142 -12.70 -8.05 -0.75
CA VAL A 142 -14.17 -7.98 -0.60
C VAL A 142 -14.82 -8.58 -1.83
N ARG A 143 -15.40 -9.78 -1.65
CA ARG A 143 -16.11 -10.55 -2.68
C ARG A 143 -17.61 -10.62 -2.37
N GLN A 144 -18.39 -11.14 -3.31
CA GLN A 144 -19.82 -11.36 -3.11
C GLN A 144 -20.14 -12.23 -1.87
N GLN A 145 -19.35 -13.29 -1.65
CA GLN A 145 -19.56 -14.23 -0.55
C GLN A 145 -19.00 -13.75 0.80
N GLY A 146 -18.36 -12.60 0.89
CA GLY A 146 -17.77 -12.10 2.14
C GLY A 146 -16.52 -11.28 1.93
N GLY A 147 -16.04 -10.73 3.03
CA GLY A 147 -14.76 -10.06 3.07
C GLY A 147 -13.74 -10.88 3.84
N SER A 148 -12.46 -10.68 3.54
CA SER A 148 -11.35 -11.33 4.23
C SER A 148 -10.15 -10.39 4.33
N ILE A 149 -9.28 -10.66 5.31
CA ILE A 149 -8.01 -9.98 5.48
C ILE A 149 -6.93 -10.99 5.07
N VAL A 150 -6.47 -10.91 3.84
CA VAL A 150 -5.51 -11.86 3.23
C VAL A 150 -4.26 -11.16 2.71
N ASP A 151 -4.33 -9.84 2.50
CA ASP A 151 -3.20 -9.02 2.12
C ASP A 151 -2.48 -8.56 3.38
N LEU A 152 -1.27 -9.07 3.58
CA LEU A 152 -0.50 -8.87 4.79
C LEU A 152 0.71 -7.97 4.54
N SER A 153 1.12 -7.30 5.58
CA SER A 153 2.27 -6.41 5.59
C SER A 153 3.13 -6.74 6.79
N PHE A 154 4.38 -7.12 6.56
CA PHE A 154 5.35 -7.42 7.62
C PHE A 154 6.61 -6.58 7.45
N ALA A 155 7.28 -6.27 8.55
CA ALA A 155 8.57 -5.59 8.52
C ALA A 155 9.48 -6.05 9.66
N THR A 156 10.80 -5.90 9.48
CA THR A 156 11.75 -6.01 10.59
C THR A 156 11.45 -4.96 11.67
N PRO A 157 11.73 -5.22 12.96
CA PRO A 157 11.34 -4.32 14.07
C PRO A 157 11.80 -2.87 13.86
N ALA A 158 13.04 -2.66 13.42
CA ALA A 158 13.58 -1.33 13.16
C ALA A 158 12.81 -0.60 12.04
N LEU A 159 12.36 -1.30 11.01
CA LEU A 159 11.58 -0.74 9.92
C LEU A 159 10.11 -0.55 10.32
N ALA A 160 9.53 -1.49 11.09
CA ALA A 160 8.18 -1.39 11.62
C ALA A 160 7.98 -0.11 12.46
N ALA A 161 8.98 0.26 13.26
CA ALA A 161 8.98 1.51 14.03
C ALA A 161 8.93 2.78 13.16
N ARG A 162 9.31 2.68 11.87
CA ARG A 162 9.30 3.78 10.90
C ARG A 162 7.99 3.85 10.09
N VAL A 163 7.14 2.82 10.17
CA VAL A 163 5.86 2.78 9.46
C VAL A 163 4.85 3.70 10.12
N ARG A 164 4.21 4.55 9.31
CA ARG A 164 3.18 5.51 9.72
C ARG A 164 1.96 5.38 8.82
N ASN A 165 0.79 5.68 9.37
CA ASN A 165 -0.47 5.81 8.61
C ASN A 165 -0.84 4.55 7.79
N TRP A 166 -0.53 3.34 8.32
CA TRP A 166 -0.97 2.10 7.68
C TRP A 166 -2.51 2.08 7.65
N CYS A 167 -3.11 1.89 6.49
CA CYS A 167 -4.56 1.84 6.34
C CYS A 167 -4.98 1.14 5.05
N VAL A 168 -6.13 0.47 5.10
CA VAL A 168 -6.87 -0.01 3.93
C VAL A 168 -7.74 1.14 3.40
N LEU A 169 -7.71 1.38 2.08
CA LEU A 169 -8.40 2.49 1.45
C LEU A 169 -9.80 2.05 0.95
N GLU A 170 -10.77 1.95 1.84
CA GLU A 170 -12.15 1.56 1.52
C GLU A 170 -12.87 2.54 0.59
N GLU A 171 -12.47 3.81 0.62
CA GLU A 171 -13.07 4.90 -0.15
C GLU A 171 -12.63 4.93 -1.61
N VAL A 172 -11.66 4.07 -1.98
CA VAL A 172 -11.06 4.07 -3.32
C VAL A 172 -11.53 2.86 -4.09
N GLU A 173 -12.14 3.09 -5.27
CA GLU A 173 -12.48 2.01 -6.19
C GLU A 173 -11.22 1.49 -6.89
N THR A 174 -10.96 0.19 -6.73
CA THR A 174 -9.75 -0.46 -7.25
C THR A 174 -9.96 -1.21 -8.55
N LEU A 175 -11.23 -1.45 -8.96
CA LEU A 175 -11.64 -2.35 -10.05
C LEU A 175 -11.16 -3.81 -9.83
N SER A 176 -10.79 -4.14 -8.61
CA SER A 176 -10.40 -5.45 -8.11
C SER A 176 -11.25 -5.82 -6.91
N ASP A 177 -11.24 -7.08 -6.51
CA ASP A 177 -11.83 -7.53 -5.24
C ASP A 177 -10.94 -7.12 -4.06
N HIS A 178 -9.66 -6.83 -4.31
CA HIS A 178 -8.71 -6.35 -3.32
C HIS A 178 -8.71 -4.83 -3.19
N LEU A 179 -8.56 -4.34 -1.96
CA LEU A 179 -8.47 -2.93 -1.63
C LEU A 179 -7.01 -2.50 -1.56
N TYR A 180 -6.74 -1.22 -1.86
CA TYR A 180 -5.40 -0.69 -1.66
C TYR A 180 -5.05 -0.59 -0.18
N ILE A 181 -3.88 -1.12 0.17
CA ILE A 181 -3.22 -0.87 1.44
C ILE A 181 -2.20 0.24 1.22
N ARG A 182 -2.15 1.22 2.12
CA ARG A 182 -1.21 2.32 2.05
C ARG A 182 -0.61 2.63 3.41
N PHE A 183 0.69 2.88 3.41
CA PHE A 183 1.42 3.38 4.56
C PHE A 183 2.57 4.31 4.11
N GLU A 184 3.21 4.93 5.06
CA GLU A 184 4.33 5.83 4.84
C GLU A 184 5.54 5.32 5.64
N LEU A 185 6.74 5.45 5.06
CA LEU A 185 7.99 5.14 5.73
C LEU A 185 8.74 6.43 6.05
N SER A 186 9.05 6.66 7.33
CA SER A 186 9.92 7.76 7.74
C SER A 186 11.37 7.49 7.31
N ARG A 187 12.06 8.52 6.81
CA ARG A 187 13.44 8.41 6.32
C ARG A 187 14.49 8.21 7.42
N THR A 188 14.20 8.61 8.65
CA THR A 188 15.15 8.53 9.79
C THR A 188 14.47 7.94 11.02
N GLN A 189 15.23 7.16 11.81
CA GLN A 189 14.96 7.11 13.25
C GLN A 189 15.24 8.53 13.77
N ASP A 190 14.17 9.31 13.92
CA ASP A 190 14.28 10.67 14.45
C ASP A 190 14.62 10.63 15.95
N SER A 191 15.89 10.56 16.26
CA SER A 191 16.38 10.82 17.63
C SER A 191 16.72 12.29 17.91
N SER A 192 16.69 13.20 16.91
CA SER A 192 17.09 14.59 17.25
C SER A 192 16.65 15.73 16.31
N ARG A 193 15.88 15.52 15.25
CA ARG A 193 15.42 16.61 14.35
C ARG A 193 13.90 16.78 14.22
N GLY A 194 13.13 16.19 15.11
CA GLY A 194 11.65 16.26 15.15
C GLY A 194 11.07 17.61 15.57
N HIS A 195 11.89 18.63 15.88
CA HIS A 195 11.36 19.88 16.44
C HIS A 195 10.79 20.88 15.42
N VAL A 196 11.15 20.82 14.14
CA VAL A 196 10.68 21.81 13.16
C VAL A 196 9.44 21.34 12.40
N ALA A 197 9.37 20.07 11.99
CA ALA A 197 8.17 19.51 11.32
C ALA A 197 7.00 19.25 12.32
N ARG A 198 7.31 19.02 13.62
CA ARG A 198 6.33 18.93 14.72
C ARG A 198 5.62 20.24 15.05
N ARG A 199 6.13 21.39 14.62
CA ARG A 199 5.49 22.69 14.90
C ARG A 199 4.18 22.93 14.14
N LEU A 200 3.92 22.22 13.03
CA LEU A 200 2.67 22.33 12.24
C LEU A 200 1.59 21.30 12.62
N SER A 201 1.91 20.30 13.49
CA SER A 201 0.95 19.36 14.05
C SER A 201 1.14 19.19 15.55
N ARG A 202 1.16 20.28 16.27
CA ARG A 202 1.51 20.32 17.70
C ARG A 202 0.49 19.62 18.59
N PHE A 203 -0.71 19.38 18.08
CA PHE A 203 -1.78 18.68 18.79
C PHE A 203 -2.54 17.77 17.84
N PRO A 204 -2.71 16.47 18.17
CA PRO A 204 -3.58 15.60 17.43
C PRO A 204 -5.00 16.20 17.44
N ARG A 205 -5.64 16.25 16.29
CA ARG A 205 -7.03 16.68 16.16
C ARG A 205 -7.90 15.48 15.91
N TRP A 206 -8.89 15.25 16.74
CA TRP A 206 -9.86 14.17 16.56
C TRP A 206 -11.18 14.69 16.01
N ALA A 207 -11.90 13.86 15.24
CA ALA A 207 -13.21 14.18 14.73
C ALA A 207 -14.26 13.92 15.82
N VAL A 208 -14.48 14.88 16.71
CA VAL A 208 -15.40 14.77 17.86
C VAL A 208 -16.83 14.38 17.43
N ALA A 209 -17.27 14.80 16.23
CA ALA A 209 -18.54 14.40 15.66
C ALA A 209 -18.67 12.87 15.37
N ARG A 210 -17.56 12.14 15.44
CA ARG A 210 -17.49 10.68 15.25
C ARG A 210 -17.07 9.94 16.53
N LEU A 211 -17.26 10.57 17.68
CA LEU A 211 -16.96 9.99 18.98
C LEU A 211 -17.84 8.76 19.23
N ASN A 212 -17.20 7.63 19.51
CA ASN A 212 -17.82 6.44 20.08
C ASN A 212 -17.65 6.49 21.61
N ARG A 213 -18.73 6.73 22.35
CA ARG A 213 -18.71 6.88 23.80
C ARG A 213 -18.34 5.59 24.51
N ASP A 214 -18.84 4.46 24.04
CA ASP A 214 -18.61 3.14 24.65
C ASP A 214 -17.12 2.80 24.59
N LEU A 215 -16.50 2.97 23.41
CA LEU A 215 -15.05 2.79 23.23
C LEU A 215 -14.22 3.80 24.03
N LEU A 216 -14.73 5.02 24.25
CA LEU A 216 -14.04 6.01 25.10
C LEU A 216 -13.99 5.53 26.54
N GLU A 217 -15.11 5.08 27.07
CA GLU A 217 -15.23 4.59 28.45
C GLU A 217 -14.40 3.32 28.66
N GLU A 218 -14.51 2.34 27.77
CA GLU A 218 -13.70 1.12 27.81
C GLU A 218 -12.19 1.42 27.78
N ALA A 219 -11.73 2.24 26.86
CA ALA A 219 -10.33 2.60 26.76
C ALA A 219 -9.83 3.40 28.00
N ALA A 220 -10.66 4.26 28.54
CA ALA A 220 -10.34 5.01 29.77
C ALA A 220 -10.19 4.08 30.98
N ILE A 221 -11.11 3.11 31.14
CA ILE A 221 -11.04 2.10 32.21
C ILE A 221 -9.76 1.27 32.09
N ILE A 222 -9.45 0.76 30.88
CA ILE A 222 -8.22 -0.01 30.65
C ILE A 222 -6.98 0.81 31.02
N HIS A 223 -6.91 2.07 30.58
CA HIS A 223 -5.79 2.93 30.91
C HIS A 223 -5.69 3.28 32.42
N SER A 224 -6.82 3.38 33.12
CA SER A 224 -6.79 3.58 34.57
C SER A 224 -6.19 2.40 35.34
N TRP A 225 -6.38 1.17 34.84
CA TRP A 225 -5.78 -0.04 35.42
C TRP A 225 -4.29 -0.20 35.11
N LEU A 226 -3.85 0.31 33.95
CA LEU A 226 -2.47 0.20 33.49
C LEU A 226 -1.55 1.30 34.05
N SER A 227 -2.09 2.32 34.73
CA SER A 227 -1.31 3.41 35.29
C SER A 227 -0.91 3.09 36.75
N PRO A 228 0.32 2.60 37.01
CA PRO A 228 0.78 2.46 38.37
C PRO A 228 0.94 3.85 39.02
N GLN A 229 0.30 4.07 40.14
CA GLN A 229 0.50 5.27 40.95
C GLN A 229 1.88 5.13 41.66
N ALA A 230 2.93 5.66 41.03
CA ALA A 230 4.23 5.78 41.71
C ALA A 230 4.23 7.08 42.51
N PRO A 231 4.39 7.04 43.86
CA PRO A 231 4.23 8.21 44.71
C PRO A 231 5.38 9.22 44.61
N THR A 232 6.41 9.01 43.81
CA THR A 232 7.61 9.83 43.69
C THR A 232 8.06 10.07 42.25
N GLU A 233 7.12 10.24 41.33
CA GLU A 233 7.49 10.49 39.95
C GLU A 233 7.71 11.98 39.68
N GLU A 234 8.73 12.28 38.83
CA GLU A 234 8.99 13.63 38.34
C GLU A 234 7.78 14.15 37.54
N VAL A 235 7.34 15.38 37.85
CA VAL A 235 6.09 15.97 37.33
C VAL A 235 6.02 15.93 35.77
N ASP A 236 7.15 16.15 35.10
CA ASP A 236 7.21 16.13 33.62
C ASP A 236 7.00 14.73 33.05
N VAL A 237 7.47 13.69 33.72
CA VAL A 237 7.30 12.29 33.34
C VAL A 237 5.84 11.88 33.52
N GLY A 238 5.22 12.25 34.66
CA GLY A 238 3.81 12.02 34.96
C GLY A 238 2.89 12.71 33.96
N ALA A 239 3.16 13.98 33.65
CA ALA A 239 2.42 14.73 32.63
C ALA A 239 2.57 14.13 31.21
N GLY A 240 3.75 13.59 30.89
CA GLY A 240 4.00 12.88 29.63
C GLY A 240 3.15 11.62 29.51
N ARG A 241 3.14 10.77 30.55
CA ARG A 241 2.32 9.55 30.57
C ARG A 241 0.82 9.84 30.52
N PHE A 242 0.34 10.81 31.26
CA PHE A 242 -1.06 11.22 31.21
C PHE A 242 -1.48 11.69 29.82
N ARG A 243 -0.66 12.51 29.15
CA ARG A 243 -0.90 12.94 27.76
C ARG A 243 -0.95 11.77 26.80
N ASP A 244 -0.06 10.79 26.95
CA ASP A 244 0.00 9.63 26.09
C ASP A 244 -1.22 8.70 26.35
N ALA A 245 -1.64 8.52 27.60
CA ALA A 245 -2.87 7.80 27.95
C ALA A 245 -4.12 8.45 27.32
N ILE A 246 -4.29 9.76 27.49
CA ILE A 246 -5.41 10.50 26.84
C ILE A 246 -5.35 10.39 25.32
N THR A 247 -4.16 10.42 24.74
CA THR A 247 -3.99 10.27 23.28
C THR A 247 -4.45 8.89 22.82
N HIS A 248 -4.10 7.82 23.53
CA HIS A 248 -4.52 6.46 23.21
C HIS A 248 -6.04 6.28 23.37
N VAL A 249 -6.62 6.80 24.44
CA VAL A 249 -8.08 6.77 24.67
C VAL A 249 -8.81 7.49 23.55
N CYS A 250 -8.35 8.67 23.16
CA CYS A 250 -8.95 9.43 22.05
C CYS A 250 -8.74 8.74 20.68
N ASP A 251 -7.61 8.08 20.45
CA ASP A 251 -7.34 7.34 19.21
C ASP A 251 -8.23 6.09 19.09
N ALA A 252 -8.55 5.43 20.22
CA ALA A 252 -9.50 4.32 20.24
C ALA A 252 -10.92 4.76 19.94
N ALA A 253 -11.34 5.91 20.48
CA ALA A 253 -12.73 6.38 20.46
C ALA A 253 -13.06 7.25 19.22
N MET A 254 -12.07 7.84 18.55
CA MET A 254 -12.30 8.83 17.49
C MET A 254 -11.23 8.73 16.36
N PRO A 255 -11.63 8.86 15.08
CA PRO A 255 -10.66 9.01 14.02
C PRO A 255 -9.95 10.37 14.10
N ARG A 256 -8.62 10.37 13.85
CA ARG A 256 -7.86 11.62 13.75
C ARG A 256 -8.28 12.44 12.53
N VAL A 257 -8.45 13.77 12.70
CA VAL A 257 -8.66 14.70 11.59
C VAL A 257 -7.34 14.83 10.83
N ARG A 258 -7.34 14.38 9.57
CA ARG A 258 -6.17 14.53 8.68
C ARG A 258 -6.03 15.99 8.24
N GLY A 259 -4.83 16.54 8.33
CA GLY A 259 -4.52 17.86 7.78
C GLY A 259 -4.87 17.95 6.29
N ARG A 260 -5.12 19.18 5.81
CA ARG A 260 -5.46 19.44 4.41
C ARG A 260 -4.39 18.86 3.50
N ARG A 261 -4.75 17.84 2.71
CA ARG A 261 -3.84 17.27 1.71
C ARG A 261 -3.54 18.33 0.65
N PRO A 262 -2.28 18.38 0.14
CA PRO A 262 -2.00 19.21 -1.03
C PRO A 262 -2.93 18.80 -2.18
N PRO A 263 -3.34 19.73 -3.05
CA PRO A 263 -4.21 19.42 -4.18
C PRO A 263 -3.57 18.29 -5.00
N ARG A 264 -4.36 17.27 -5.31
CA ARG A 264 -3.92 16.11 -6.09
C ARG A 264 -3.59 16.61 -7.51
N LYS A 265 -2.43 16.19 -8.05
CA LYS A 265 -2.15 16.38 -9.48
C LYS A 265 -3.15 15.52 -10.25
N GLU A 266 -3.97 16.17 -11.04
CA GLU A 266 -4.91 15.48 -11.93
C GLU A 266 -4.14 14.69 -12.98
N VAL A 267 -4.60 13.46 -13.24
CA VAL A 267 -4.03 12.63 -14.30
C VAL A 267 -4.52 13.16 -15.63
N TYR A 268 -3.68 13.20 -16.66
CA TYR A 268 -3.95 13.84 -17.94
C TYR A 268 -5.20 13.32 -18.70
N TRP A 269 -5.66 12.11 -18.40
CA TRP A 269 -6.87 11.48 -18.96
C TRP A 269 -8.08 11.56 -18.01
N TRP A 270 -7.93 12.16 -16.81
CA TRP A 270 -9.00 12.26 -15.84
C TRP A 270 -9.93 13.42 -16.19
N SER A 271 -11.24 13.18 -16.23
CA SER A 271 -12.28 14.15 -16.50
C SER A 271 -13.29 14.22 -15.35
N GLN A 272 -14.12 15.27 -15.35
CA GLN A 272 -15.22 15.40 -14.40
C GLN A 272 -16.22 14.25 -14.55
N GLU A 273 -16.50 13.82 -15.78
CA GLU A 273 -17.36 12.67 -16.08
C GLU A 273 -16.86 11.39 -15.38
N LEU A 274 -15.56 11.13 -15.47
CA LEU A 274 -14.95 9.98 -14.77
C LEU A 274 -15.03 10.13 -13.24
N ALA A 275 -14.93 11.34 -12.72
CA ALA A 275 -15.09 11.60 -11.30
C ALA A 275 -16.54 11.29 -10.85
N ASP A 276 -17.53 11.65 -11.65
CA ASP A 276 -18.94 11.40 -11.36
C ASP A 276 -19.30 9.91 -11.44
N LEU A 277 -18.82 9.21 -12.46
CA LEU A 277 -18.93 7.76 -12.60
C LEU A 277 -18.28 7.02 -11.44
N ARG A 278 -17.09 7.49 -11.01
CA ARG A 278 -16.41 6.94 -9.84
C ARG A 278 -17.20 7.17 -8.56
N ALA A 279 -17.78 8.35 -8.38
CA ALA A 279 -18.62 8.66 -7.25
C ALA A 279 -19.89 7.78 -7.25
N ALA A 280 -20.51 7.55 -8.41
CA ALA A 280 -21.66 6.66 -8.56
C ALA A 280 -21.29 5.20 -8.22
N CYS A 281 -20.17 4.68 -8.74
CA CYS A 281 -19.68 3.35 -8.42
C CYS A 281 -19.39 3.18 -6.93
N THR A 282 -18.78 4.18 -6.28
CA THR A 282 -18.53 4.18 -4.84
C THR A 282 -19.81 4.20 -4.03
N ARG A 283 -20.85 4.96 -4.45
CA ARG A 283 -22.17 4.96 -3.79
C ARG A 283 -22.84 3.59 -3.87
N ALA A 284 -22.88 2.99 -5.06
CA ALA A 284 -23.46 1.67 -5.27
C ALA A 284 -22.76 0.60 -4.43
N ARG A 285 -21.41 0.62 -4.38
CA ARG A 285 -20.61 -0.25 -3.52
C ARG A 285 -20.95 -0.08 -2.04
N ARG A 286 -21.06 1.16 -1.55
CA ARG A 286 -21.40 1.44 -0.16
C ARG A 286 -22.82 0.95 0.18
N SER A 287 -23.78 1.09 -0.73
CA SER A 287 -25.14 0.57 -0.57
C SER A 287 -25.14 -0.94 -0.46
N TYR A 288 -24.45 -1.64 -1.37
CA TYR A 288 -24.28 -3.08 -1.34
C TYR A 288 -23.56 -3.57 -0.06
N THR A 289 -22.45 -2.95 0.34
CA THR A 289 -21.73 -3.33 1.57
C THR A 289 -22.59 -3.11 2.82
N ARG A 290 -23.42 -2.07 2.84
CA ARG A 290 -24.35 -1.79 3.95
C ARG A 290 -25.49 -2.81 4.03
N SER A 291 -26.07 -3.21 2.88
CA SER A 291 -27.08 -4.26 2.78
C SER A 291 -26.58 -5.57 3.38
N ARG A 292 -25.38 -5.99 2.99
CA ARG A 292 -24.75 -7.19 3.52
C ARG A 292 -24.52 -7.16 5.04
N ARG A 293 -24.08 -6.03 5.59
CA ARG A 293 -23.89 -5.85 7.04
C ARG A 293 -25.21 -5.88 7.83
N ARG A 294 -26.33 -5.55 7.18
CA ARG A 294 -27.66 -5.49 7.81
C ARG A 294 -28.51 -6.72 7.57
N HIS A 295 -28.02 -7.69 6.81
CA HIS A 295 -28.77 -8.90 6.41
C HIS A 295 -30.18 -8.56 5.85
N LEU A 296 -30.24 -7.55 4.99
CA LEU A 296 -31.45 -7.17 4.25
C LEU A 296 -31.69 -8.27 3.20
N GLY A 297 -32.63 -9.14 3.37
CA GLY A 297 -33.03 -10.30 2.53
C GLY A 297 -32.37 -10.48 1.15
N ASP A 298 -32.19 -11.69 0.71
CA ASP A 298 -31.37 -12.09 -0.45
C ASP A 298 -31.72 -11.33 -1.76
N GLY A 299 -32.99 -11.00 -2.01
CA GLY A 299 -33.41 -10.30 -3.23
C GLY A 299 -32.97 -8.83 -3.30
N GLU A 300 -32.87 -8.12 -2.18
CA GLU A 300 -32.40 -6.74 -2.13
C GLU A 300 -30.86 -6.69 -2.22
N GLU A 301 -30.18 -7.67 -1.62
CA GLU A 301 -28.74 -7.81 -1.73
C GLU A 301 -28.30 -8.06 -3.18
N ASP A 302 -28.97 -8.97 -3.88
CA ASP A 302 -28.69 -9.28 -5.29
C ASP A 302 -28.95 -8.07 -6.20
N ARG A 303 -30.01 -7.32 -5.96
CA ARG A 303 -30.31 -6.08 -6.71
C ARG A 303 -29.20 -5.05 -6.55
N LEU A 304 -28.77 -4.78 -5.33
CA LEU A 304 -27.72 -3.82 -5.03
C LEU A 304 -26.34 -4.29 -5.53
N HIS A 305 -26.09 -5.59 -5.53
CA HIS A 305 -24.90 -6.18 -6.11
C HIS A 305 -24.86 -5.96 -7.63
N GLU A 306 -25.96 -6.21 -8.32
CA GLU A 306 -26.05 -6.00 -9.77
C GLU A 306 -25.94 -4.52 -10.15
N GLU A 307 -26.50 -3.61 -9.35
CA GLU A 307 -26.34 -2.17 -9.52
C GLU A 307 -24.87 -1.76 -9.39
N TYR A 308 -24.16 -2.25 -8.37
CA TYR A 308 -22.71 -2.01 -8.21
C TYR A 308 -21.92 -2.58 -9.38
N ARG A 309 -22.24 -3.80 -9.82
CA ARG A 309 -21.56 -4.47 -10.94
C ARG A 309 -21.73 -3.67 -12.25
N ARG A 310 -22.92 -3.13 -12.53
CA ARG A 310 -23.16 -2.24 -13.68
C ARG A 310 -22.37 -0.96 -13.57
N ALA A 311 -22.42 -0.27 -12.44
CA ALA A 311 -21.68 0.97 -12.22
C ALA A 311 -20.15 0.76 -12.38
N ARG A 312 -19.60 -0.36 -11.86
CA ARG A 312 -18.22 -0.77 -12.03
C ARG A 312 -17.84 -1.01 -13.50
N LYS A 313 -18.68 -1.71 -14.23
CA LYS A 313 -18.48 -1.97 -15.69
C LYS A 313 -18.45 -0.66 -16.47
N THR A 314 -19.41 0.24 -16.22
CA THR A 314 -19.48 1.56 -16.87
C THR A 314 -18.24 2.38 -16.59
N LEU A 315 -17.81 2.46 -15.34
CA LEU A 315 -16.58 3.17 -14.96
C LEU A 315 -15.33 2.58 -15.64
N LYS A 316 -15.21 1.25 -15.69
CA LYS A 316 -14.09 0.57 -16.36
C LYS A 316 -14.01 0.92 -17.84
N LEU A 317 -15.14 0.87 -18.54
CA LEU A 317 -15.23 1.21 -19.97
C LEU A 317 -14.92 2.69 -20.23
N ALA A 318 -15.44 3.59 -19.38
CA ALA A 318 -15.18 5.03 -19.50
C ALA A 318 -13.69 5.36 -19.27
N ILE A 319 -13.04 4.73 -18.29
CA ILE A 319 -11.59 4.88 -18.06
C ILE A 319 -10.78 4.40 -19.26
N SER A 320 -11.14 3.24 -19.84
CA SER A 320 -10.45 2.71 -21.03
C SER A 320 -10.59 3.64 -22.21
N ARG A 321 -11.80 4.15 -22.48
CA ARG A 321 -12.07 5.14 -23.54
C ARG A 321 -11.26 6.42 -23.33
N ALA A 322 -11.31 7.02 -22.14
CA ALA A 322 -10.59 8.25 -21.86
C ALA A 322 -9.06 8.11 -22.03
N LYS A 323 -8.51 6.94 -21.67
CA LYS A 323 -7.09 6.66 -21.89
C LYS A 323 -6.75 6.56 -23.36
N GLU A 324 -7.59 5.89 -24.15
CA GLU A 324 -7.37 5.73 -25.59
C GLU A 324 -7.55 7.05 -26.34
N GLU A 325 -8.57 7.83 -26.03
CA GLU A 325 -8.78 9.18 -26.61
C GLU A 325 -7.57 10.08 -26.35
N LYS A 326 -7.07 10.10 -25.11
CA LYS A 326 -5.90 10.93 -24.77
C LYS A 326 -4.59 10.40 -25.36
N ARG A 327 -4.49 9.11 -25.56
CA ARG A 327 -3.38 8.51 -26.30
C ARG A 327 -3.41 8.92 -27.76
N GLN A 328 -4.60 8.83 -28.40
CA GLN A 328 -4.79 9.21 -29.79
C GLN A 328 -4.50 10.72 -30.00
N GLU A 329 -5.04 11.59 -29.13
CA GLU A 329 -4.75 13.03 -29.12
C GLU A 329 -3.24 13.31 -29.03
N MET A 330 -2.53 12.54 -28.19
CA MET A 330 -1.07 12.67 -28.05
C MET A 330 -0.34 12.24 -29.33
N LEU A 331 -0.79 11.17 -29.98
CA LEU A 331 -0.21 10.68 -31.25
C LEU A 331 -0.46 11.66 -32.39
N GLU A 332 -1.66 12.23 -32.50
CA GLU A 332 -1.98 13.28 -33.48
C GLU A 332 -1.18 14.56 -33.23
N GLY A 333 -0.94 14.90 -31.95
CA GLY A 333 -0.06 16.00 -31.57
C GLY A 333 1.39 15.80 -32.01
N LEU A 334 1.89 14.55 -32.01
CA LEU A 334 3.23 14.22 -32.56
C LEU A 334 3.35 14.49 -34.04
N ASN A 335 2.28 14.25 -34.81
CA ASN A 335 2.27 14.50 -36.25
C ASN A 335 2.26 15.99 -36.59
N ARG A 336 1.68 16.85 -35.73
CA ARG A 336 1.61 18.32 -35.93
C ARG A 336 2.84 19.05 -35.38
N ASP A 337 3.39 18.61 -34.24
CA ASP A 337 4.56 19.18 -33.59
C ASP A 337 5.42 18.08 -32.96
N PRO A 338 6.33 17.45 -33.74
CA PRO A 338 7.17 16.35 -33.26
C PRO A 338 8.05 16.70 -32.08
N TRP A 339 8.41 17.98 -31.92
CA TRP A 339 9.31 18.49 -30.89
C TRP A 339 8.60 19.16 -29.71
N GLY A 340 7.28 19.22 -29.75
CA GLY A 340 6.44 19.91 -28.78
C GLY A 340 6.22 19.15 -27.47
N ARG A 341 4.99 19.26 -26.96
CA ARG A 341 4.56 18.68 -25.68
C ARG A 341 4.80 17.17 -25.55
N PRO A 342 4.48 16.35 -26.56
CA PRO A 342 4.71 14.90 -26.50
C PRO A 342 6.21 14.56 -26.42
N TYR A 343 7.05 15.19 -27.25
CA TYR A 343 8.50 15.00 -27.20
C TYR A 343 9.11 15.40 -25.85
N ARG A 344 8.70 16.53 -25.29
CA ARG A 344 9.15 16.97 -23.97
C ARG A 344 8.74 15.99 -22.86
N ALA A 345 7.54 15.39 -22.93
CA ALA A 345 7.09 14.39 -21.99
C ALA A 345 7.90 13.10 -22.08
N VAL A 346 8.22 12.64 -23.31
CA VAL A 346 9.09 11.47 -23.53
C VAL A 346 10.51 11.75 -23.07
N ARG A 347 11.08 12.92 -23.44
CA ARG A 347 12.42 13.33 -23.05
C ARG A 347 12.57 13.49 -21.54
N GLN A 348 11.57 13.99 -20.83
CA GLN A 348 11.58 14.05 -19.37
C GLN A 348 11.56 12.65 -18.75
N LYS A 349 10.81 11.71 -19.33
CA LYS A 349 10.82 10.31 -18.89
C LYS A 349 12.17 9.62 -19.18
N LEU A 350 12.77 9.87 -20.34
CA LEU A 350 14.09 9.32 -20.71
C LEU A 350 15.21 9.91 -19.85
N ARG A 351 15.18 11.18 -19.50
CA ARG A 351 16.13 11.82 -18.57
C ARG A 351 16.02 11.32 -17.14
N ALA A 352 14.85 10.83 -16.74
CA ALA A 352 14.63 10.20 -15.45
C ALA A 352 15.13 8.75 -15.37
N SER A 353 15.36 8.12 -16.52
CA SER A 353 16.01 6.82 -16.65
C SER A 353 17.49 7.06 -16.89
N GLY A 354 18.36 7.17 -15.93
CA GLY A 354 19.78 7.52 -15.99
C GLY A 354 20.54 7.19 -17.31
N PRO A 355 21.75 7.63 -17.50
CA PRO A 355 22.51 7.37 -18.73
C PRO A 355 22.61 5.85 -18.93
N PRO A 356 22.50 5.36 -20.18
CA PRO A 356 22.72 3.94 -20.46
C PRO A 356 24.14 3.55 -20.00
N PRO A 357 24.33 2.30 -19.52
CA PRO A 357 25.66 1.84 -19.11
C PRO A 357 26.50 1.53 -20.34
N TYR A 358 26.92 2.54 -21.05
CA TYR A 358 28.00 2.44 -22.02
C TYR A 358 29.23 3.03 -21.37
N GLY A 359 30.22 2.14 -21.11
CA GLY A 359 31.53 2.53 -20.64
C GLY A 359 32.18 3.51 -21.61
N ASP A 360 32.73 4.57 -21.06
CA ASP A 360 33.68 5.45 -21.74
C ASP A 360 34.89 4.62 -22.19
N SER A 361 34.95 4.34 -23.49
CA SER A 361 36.24 4.13 -24.17
C SER A 361 36.30 5.13 -25.29
N PRO A 362 37.10 6.18 -25.18
CA PRO A 362 37.41 7.01 -26.34
C PRO A 362 38.26 6.18 -27.32
N ALA A 363 37.62 5.73 -28.39
CA ALA A 363 38.38 5.24 -29.54
C ALA A 363 39.24 6.38 -30.06
N GLN A 364 40.55 6.24 -29.87
CA GLN A 364 41.56 7.07 -30.53
C GLN A 364 41.40 6.88 -32.05
N LEU A 365 40.93 7.90 -32.73
CA LEU A 365 41.03 7.99 -34.17
C LEU A 365 42.52 8.14 -34.55
N PRO A 366 43.05 7.33 -35.48
CA PRO A 366 44.45 7.50 -35.96
C PRO A 366 44.55 8.79 -36.73
N ALA A 367 45.60 9.57 -36.41
CA ALA A 367 45.99 10.75 -37.14
C ALA A 367 46.29 10.40 -38.61
N ARG A 368 45.59 11.05 -39.55
CA ARG A 368 45.98 11.03 -40.96
C ARG A 368 47.20 11.92 -41.11
N SER A 369 48.34 11.29 -41.39
CA SER A 369 49.50 11.91 -41.97
C SER A 369 49.29 12.06 -43.47
N GLY A 370 49.49 13.27 -44.00
CA GLY A 370 49.49 13.60 -45.40
C GLY A 370 49.36 15.11 -45.58
#